data_a1567a771ba008923b3044aca3be9f0a
#
_entry.id   a1567a771ba008923b3044aca3be9f0a
#
_cell.length_a   1.000
_cell.length_b   1.000
_cell.length_c   1.000
_cell.angle_alpha   90.00
_cell.angle_beta   90.00
_cell.angle_gamma   90.00
#
_symmetry.space_group_name_H-M   'P 1'
#
loop_
_entity.id
_entity.type
_entity.pdbx_description
1 polymer ?
#
loop_
_entity_poly.entity_id
_entity_poly.type
_entity_poly.pdbx_seq_one_letter_code
_entity_poly.pdbx_strand_id
1 'polypeptide(L)'
;MNNKKIVAICACTAGMAHTYIAKQKIENEAKKRGWDCKVETQGAAGIENVLTEDDLKTADAIVLATDITIENAERLEPFKNIIKVSTGEAVKNTADIFNNAEQMSTKIVKDNIGTEIFRALNTGISKFLPVIIASGILFSIVLMTGDVTNNNILPSNQFFADLQQVAFYGFAMMVPVLAAYMAYSIGGNAALAPAFIMGYVVNNPIGVNNVSTGFIGAMIFGILIGYFVKWFKTIKVHPVIASVMPVMIIPTVTLLVMAPIYIYGLSYPLDWFVKAMVETLKGMSQVNAAFLGIGIGVLAALDMGGPCSKAATAFTLAAMAENVYGPNGVFRMCCAIPPLGLAISSLIISRSKYSKEEKEFGITAFFLSLAGITEGAIPFAAKDPKRVIIAIVVGTAIAGMLGMINGIDSLVAFGGLVALGGVTKGAMWYVIDMFIGAFIIAAILHFTKKVPVETKQVIEAES
;
A
#
# COMPACT_ATOMS: atom_id res chain seq x y z
N MET A 1 -22.89 33.19 16.35
CA MET A 1 -21.93 32.54 15.42
C MET A 1 -22.44 31.13 15.20
N ASN A 2 -22.86 30.78 13.98
CA ASN A 2 -23.31 29.42 13.69
C ASN A 2 -22.11 28.48 13.81
N ASN A 3 -22.13 27.65 14.84
CA ASN A 3 -21.11 26.62 15.05
C ASN A 3 -21.29 25.55 13.96
N LYS A 4 -20.51 25.61 12.86
CA LYS A 4 -20.58 24.61 11.80
C LYS A 4 -20.09 23.28 12.33
N LYS A 5 -20.71 22.19 11.87
CA LYS A 5 -20.31 20.82 12.19
C LYS A 5 -19.73 20.14 10.95
N ILE A 6 -18.48 19.68 11.06
CA ILE A 6 -17.83 18.89 10.04
C ILE A 6 -17.57 17.47 10.54
N VAL A 7 -17.85 16.47 9.74
CA VAL A 7 -17.46 15.09 10.05
C VAL A 7 -16.51 14.58 8.98
N ALA A 8 -15.58 13.72 9.36
CA ALA A 8 -14.62 13.17 8.40
C ALA A 8 -14.45 11.67 8.59
N ILE A 9 -14.15 10.98 7.48
CA ILE A 9 -13.69 9.60 7.48
C ILE A 9 -12.30 9.58 6.87
N CYS A 10 -11.32 9.13 7.64
CA CYS A 10 -9.94 8.98 7.20
C CYS A 10 -9.61 7.50 7.03
N ALA A 11 -9.17 7.08 5.83
CA ALA A 11 -8.80 5.70 5.56
C ALA A 11 -7.61 5.62 4.61
N CYS A 12 -6.58 4.85 4.99
CA CYS A 12 -5.43 4.59 4.12
C CYS A 12 -5.02 3.11 4.15
N THR A 13 -4.17 2.71 3.21
CA THR A 13 -3.76 1.32 3.00
C THR A 13 -3.10 0.71 4.23
N ALA A 14 -2.20 1.44 4.88
CA ALA A 14 -1.48 0.97 6.07
C ALA A 14 -2.28 1.17 7.37
N GLY A 15 -3.35 2.01 7.32
CA GLY A 15 -4.27 2.21 8.44
C GLY A 15 -3.65 2.84 9.69
N MET A 16 -2.46 3.43 9.61
CA MET A 16 -1.76 3.99 10.78
C MET A 16 -1.35 5.46 10.57
N ALA A 17 -0.18 5.72 9.99
CA ALA A 17 0.39 7.07 10.05
C ALA A 17 -0.43 8.13 9.29
N HIS A 18 -0.74 7.91 8.02
CA HIS A 18 -1.47 8.91 7.21
C HIS A 18 -2.89 9.16 7.70
N THR A 19 -3.58 8.11 8.15
CA THR A 19 -4.95 8.19 8.69
C THR A 19 -4.99 9.05 9.93
N TYR A 20 -4.08 8.81 10.88
CA TYR A 20 -4.03 9.58 12.13
C TYR A 20 -3.50 11.00 11.95
N ILE A 21 -2.53 11.22 11.04
CA ILE A 21 -2.06 12.57 10.71
C ILE A 21 -3.18 13.38 10.04
N ALA A 22 -3.92 12.79 9.10
CA ALA A 22 -5.06 13.45 8.46
C ALA A 22 -6.14 13.78 9.49
N LYS A 23 -6.49 12.84 10.38
CA LYS A 23 -7.40 13.08 11.51
C LYS A 23 -6.95 14.29 12.34
N GLN A 24 -5.71 14.27 12.83
CA GLN A 24 -5.17 15.34 13.68
C GLN A 24 -5.17 16.69 12.98
N LYS A 25 -4.86 16.75 11.69
CA LYS A 25 -4.89 18.00 10.90
C LYS A 25 -6.31 18.54 10.75
N ILE A 26 -7.27 17.67 10.46
CA ILE A 26 -8.69 18.05 10.35
C ILE A 26 -9.22 18.54 11.69
N GLU A 27 -8.98 17.83 12.79
CA GLU A 27 -9.41 18.22 14.13
C GLU A 27 -8.78 19.55 14.57
N ASN A 28 -7.48 19.76 14.30
CA ASN A 28 -6.78 21.00 14.62
C ASN A 28 -7.32 22.20 13.82
N GLU A 29 -7.62 22.01 12.53
CA GLU A 29 -8.16 23.08 11.70
C GLU A 29 -9.60 23.43 12.10
N ALA A 30 -10.42 22.41 12.42
CA ALA A 30 -11.76 22.62 12.96
C ALA A 30 -11.72 23.43 14.27
N LYS A 31 -10.82 23.07 15.19
CA LYS A 31 -10.62 23.78 16.46
C LYS A 31 -10.21 25.24 16.25
N LYS A 32 -9.31 25.52 15.29
CA LYS A 32 -8.91 26.89 14.95
C LYS A 32 -10.09 27.75 14.46
N ARG A 33 -11.03 27.13 13.72
CA ARG A 33 -12.21 27.81 13.16
C ARG A 33 -13.41 27.85 14.12
N GLY A 34 -13.31 27.17 15.27
CA GLY A 34 -14.42 27.04 16.23
C GLY A 34 -15.56 26.16 15.71
N TRP A 35 -15.25 25.18 14.85
CA TRP A 35 -16.20 24.23 14.31
C TRP A 35 -16.25 22.96 15.16
N ASP A 36 -17.45 22.36 15.27
CA ASP A 36 -17.59 21.01 15.83
C ASP A 36 -17.05 19.96 14.82
N CYS A 37 -16.27 19.01 15.32
CA CYS A 37 -15.59 18.04 14.46
C CYS A 37 -15.56 16.66 15.08
N LYS A 38 -16.00 15.64 14.29
CA LYS A 38 -15.82 14.22 14.63
C LYS A 38 -15.19 13.50 13.47
N VAL A 39 -14.10 12.76 13.75
CA VAL A 39 -13.34 12.03 12.72
C VAL A 39 -13.36 10.54 13.02
N GLU A 40 -13.92 9.77 12.09
CA GLU A 40 -13.83 8.32 12.04
C GLU A 40 -12.55 7.91 11.33
N THR A 41 -11.83 6.94 11.88
CA THR A 41 -10.67 6.35 11.24
C THR A 41 -10.91 4.89 10.87
N GLN A 42 -10.52 4.50 9.67
CA GLN A 42 -10.60 3.12 9.19
C GLN A 42 -9.22 2.64 8.77
N GLY A 43 -8.75 1.57 9.36
CA GLY A 43 -7.41 1.05 9.11
C GLY A 43 -7.24 -0.40 9.53
N ALA A 44 -5.99 -0.85 9.63
CA ALA A 44 -5.65 -2.22 10.03
C ALA A 44 -6.16 -2.60 11.43
N ALA A 45 -6.30 -1.61 12.33
CA ALA A 45 -6.86 -1.79 13.67
C ALA A 45 -8.42 -1.86 13.70
N GLY A 46 -9.06 -1.70 12.55
CA GLY A 46 -10.53 -1.62 12.43
C GLY A 46 -11.04 -0.20 12.31
N ILE A 47 -12.30 0.01 12.72
CA ILE A 47 -12.97 1.31 12.67
C ILE A 47 -12.97 1.91 14.08
N GLU A 48 -12.45 3.12 14.21
CA GLU A 48 -12.47 3.89 15.45
C GLU A 48 -13.35 5.14 15.31
N ASN A 49 -13.97 5.58 16.41
CA ASN A 49 -14.85 6.76 16.47
C ASN A 49 -15.97 6.74 15.41
N VAL A 50 -16.65 5.62 15.27
CA VAL A 50 -17.72 5.44 14.26
C VAL A 50 -18.67 6.63 14.22
N LEU A 51 -18.90 7.19 13.03
CA LEU A 51 -19.90 8.20 12.79
C LEU A 51 -21.31 7.58 12.83
N THR A 52 -22.15 8.12 13.69
CA THR A 52 -23.55 7.73 13.77
C THR A 52 -24.35 8.34 12.62
N GLU A 53 -25.56 7.82 12.39
CA GLU A 53 -26.47 8.39 11.39
C GLU A 53 -26.84 9.85 11.72
N ASP A 54 -26.92 10.18 13.01
CA ASP A 54 -27.19 11.53 13.49
C ASP A 54 -25.98 12.47 13.24
N ASP A 55 -24.76 11.98 13.42
CA ASP A 55 -23.55 12.74 13.07
C ASP A 55 -23.53 13.11 11.58
N LEU A 56 -23.91 12.16 10.70
CA LEU A 56 -23.95 12.39 9.27
C LEU A 56 -25.08 13.34 8.86
N LYS A 57 -26.26 13.23 9.48
CA LYS A 57 -27.44 14.07 9.21
C LYS A 57 -27.25 15.51 9.68
N THR A 58 -26.52 15.72 10.77
CA THR A 58 -26.31 17.04 11.37
C THR A 58 -25.08 17.76 10.86
N ALA A 59 -24.24 17.10 10.04
CA ALA A 59 -23.02 17.67 9.50
C ALA A 59 -23.30 18.66 8.35
N ASP A 60 -22.69 19.84 8.42
CA ASP A 60 -22.68 20.80 7.31
C ASP A 60 -21.83 20.31 6.14
N ALA A 61 -20.75 19.57 6.42
CA ALA A 61 -19.91 18.92 5.42
C ALA A 61 -19.36 17.59 5.92
N ILE A 62 -19.23 16.63 4.99
CA ILE A 62 -18.65 15.31 5.21
C ILE A 62 -17.37 15.22 4.40
N VAL A 63 -16.22 15.03 5.04
CA VAL A 63 -14.92 14.88 4.36
C VAL A 63 -14.53 13.42 4.30
N LEU A 64 -14.29 12.92 3.09
CA LEU A 64 -13.72 11.59 2.86
C LEU A 64 -12.25 11.73 2.47
N ALA A 65 -11.37 11.66 3.46
CA ALA A 65 -9.92 11.67 3.27
C ALA A 65 -9.43 10.22 3.12
N THR A 66 -9.58 9.65 1.91
CA THR A 66 -9.44 8.20 1.73
C THR A 66 -8.62 7.84 0.49
N ASP A 67 -7.68 6.90 0.66
CA ASP A 67 -6.92 6.28 -0.43
C ASP A 67 -7.39 4.86 -0.77
N ILE A 68 -8.33 4.33 0.03
CA ILE A 68 -8.97 3.02 -0.14
C ILE A 68 -10.48 3.17 -0.06
N THR A 69 -11.21 2.13 -0.47
CA THR A 69 -12.65 2.08 -0.27
C THR A 69 -12.95 1.89 1.22
N ILE A 70 -13.78 2.78 1.77
CA ILE A 70 -14.21 2.73 3.17
C ILE A 70 -15.23 1.62 3.41
N GLU A 71 -15.21 1.07 4.61
CA GLU A 71 -16.23 0.11 5.04
C GLU A 71 -17.57 0.83 5.29
N ASN A 72 -18.67 0.15 4.98
CA ASN A 72 -20.02 0.69 5.12
C ASN A 72 -20.26 2.00 4.33
N ALA A 73 -19.69 2.12 3.14
CA ALA A 73 -19.85 3.30 2.28
C ALA A 73 -21.31 3.59 1.91
N GLU A 74 -22.17 2.58 1.90
CA GLU A 74 -23.60 2.67 1.58
C GLU A 74 -24.36 3.67 2.46
N ARG A 75 -23.93 3.85 3.73
CA ARG A 75 -24.51 4.85 4.65
C ARG A 75 -24.30 6.30 4.21
N LEU A 76 -23.40 6.53 3.27
CA LEU A 76 -23.08 7.87 2.76
C LEU A 76 -23.87 8.22 1.48
N GLU A 77 -24.49 7.25 0.81
CA GLU A 77 -25.24 7.46 -0.44
C GLU A 77 -26.33 8.54 -0.37
N PRO A 78 -27.06 8.71 0.77
CA PRO A 78 -28.10 9.75 0.88
C PRO A 78 -27.54 11.17 0.93
N PHE A 79 -26.24 11.36 1.25
CA PHE A 79 -25.67 12.68 1.52
C PHE A 79 -25.01 13.26 0.27
N LYS A 80 -25.24 14.57 0.04
CA LYS A 80 -24.71 15.32 -1.10
C LYS A 80 -23.57 16.28 -0.73
N ASN A 81 -23.41 16.55 0.56
CA ASN A 81 -22.41 17.46 1.12
C ASN A 81 -21.07 16.76 1.40
N ILE A 82 -20.59 15.95 0.45
CA ILE A 82 -19.37 15.13 0.58
C ILE A 82 -18.22 15.77 -0.19
N ILE A 83 -17.09 16.00 0.50
CA ILE A 83 -15.81 16.39 -0.08
C ILE A 83 -14.90 15.17 -0.09
N LYS A 84 -14.47 14.72 -1.29
CA LYS A 84 -13.56 13.60 -1.44
C LYS A 84 -12.16 14.09 -1.74
N VAL A 85 -11.21 13.66 -0.92
CA VAL A 85 -9.78 13.97 -1.06
C VAL A 85 -8.94 12.73 -0.71
N SER A 86 -7.68 12.70 -1.13
CA SER A 86 -6.73 11.70 -0.63
C SER A 86 -6.30 12.02 0.80
N THR A 87 -5.79 11.03 1.54
CA THR A 87 -5.22 11.29 2.87
C THR A 87 -4.03 12.26 2.80
N GLY A 88 -3.21 12.17 1.75
CA GLY A 88 -2.11 13.08 1.51
C GLY A 88 -2.55 14.53 1.25
N GLU A 89 -3.64 14.72 0.52
CA GLU A 89 -4.22 16.04 0.27
C GLU A 89 -4.86 16.61 1.54
N ALA A 90 -5.54 15.79 2.33
CA ALA A 90 -6.08 16.19 3.62
C ALA A 90 -5.00 16.71 4.60
N VAL A 91 -3.79 16.14 4.53
CA VAL A 91 -2.65 16.58 5.34
C VAL A 91 -2.01 17.86 4.81
N LYS A 92 -1.89 18.03 3.49
CA LYS A 92 -1.18 19.16 2.86
C LYS A 92 -2.06 20.41 2.75
N ASN A 93 -3.33 20.24 2.39
CA ASN A 93 -4.25 21.32 2.00
C ASN A 93 -5.49 21.37 2.90
N THR A 94 -5.34 21.07 4.19
CA THR A 94 -6.45 21.01 5.15
C THR A 94 -7.26 22.31 5.16
N ALA A 95 -6.60 23.47 5.11
CA ALA A 95 -7.28 24.77 5.12
C ALA A 95 -8.21 24.96 3.90
N ASP A 96 -7.79 24.50 2.71
CA ASP A 96 -8.58 24.59 1.48
C ASP A 96 -9.81 23.69 1.53
N ILE A 97 -9.70 22.52 2.17
CA ILE A 97 -10.84 21.63 2.40
C ILE A 97 -11.91 22.33 3.23
N PHE A 98 -11.51 23.04 4.29
CA PHE A 98 -12.44 23.80 5.12
C PHE A 98 -12.99 25.04 4.39
N ASN A 99 -12.20 25.72 3.56
CA ASN A 99 -12.68 26.81 2.71
C ASN A 99 -13.74 26.31 1.70
N ASN A 100 -13.50 25.14 1.11
CA ASN A 100 -14.47 24.48 0.23
C ASN A 100 -15.74 24.08 1.00
N ALA A 101 -15.60 23.56 2.22
CA ALA A 101 -16.75 23.25 3.09
C ALA A 101 -17.56 24.52 3.47
N GLU A 102 -16.89 25.65 3.59
CA GLU A 102 -17.53 26.93 3.86
C GLU A 102 -18.37 27.46 2.69
N GLN A 103 -17.90 27.22 1.46
CA GLN A 103 -18.52 27.66 0.21
C GLN A 103 -19.46 26.62 -0.40
N MET A 104 -19.72 25.50 0.28
CA MET A 104 -20.47 24.39 -0.27
C MET A 104 -21.90 24.72 -0.63
N SER A 105 -22.06 25.14 -1.91
CA SER A 105 -23.25 24.86 -2.69
C SER A 105 -22.89 23.72 -3.67
N THR A 106 -23.20 22.50 -3.25
CA THR A 106 -23.30 21.27 -4.07
C THR A 106 -22.42 21.15 -5.33
N LYS A 107 -21.10 20.97 -5.18
CA LYS A 107 -20.29 20.37 -6.26
C LYS A 107 -19.94 18.93 -5.90
N ILE A 108 -20.67 17.99 -6.52
CA ILE A 108 -20.29 16.57 -6.55
C ILE A 108 -19.01 16.48 -7.38
N VAL A 109 -17.87 16.26 -6.77
CA VAL A 109 -16.65 15.89 -7.49
C VAL A 109 -16.85 14.44 -7.95
N LYS A 110 -17.20 14.25 -9.22
CA LYS A 110 -17.18 12.93 -9.86
C LYS A 110 -15.72 12.48 -9.90
N ASP A 111 -15.43 11.34 -9.29
CA ASP A 111 -14.11 10.71 -9.43
C ASP A 111 -13.80 10.48 -10.91
N ASN A 112 -12.59 10.80 -11.32
CA ASN A 112 -12.09 10.44 -12.65
C ASN A 112 -11.86 8.91 -12.66
N ILE A 113 -12.11 8.25 -13.79
CA ILE A 113 -11.92 6.79 -13.97
C ILE A 113 -10.53 6.35 -13.52
N GLY A 114 -9.48 7.13 -13.83
CA GLY A 114 -8.11 6.84 -13.37
C GLY A 114 -7.97 6.81 -11.85
N THR A 115 -8.60 7.75 -11.15
CA THR A 115 -8.61 7.80 -9.67
C THR A 115 -9.38 6.62 -9.08
N GLU A 116 -10.49 6.21 -9.70
CA GLU A 116 -11.29 5.05 -9.27
C GLU A 116 -10.49 3.74 -9.43
N ILE A 117 -9.84 3.54 -10.59
CA ILE A 117 -8.97 2.38 -10.84
C ILE A 117 -7.80 2.35 -9.85
N PHE A 118 -7.15 3.49 -9.62
CA PHE A 118 -6.05 3.58 -8.66
C PHE A 118 -6.50 3.28 -7.23
N ARG A 119 -7.67 3.77 -6.82
CA ARG A 119 -8.27 3.43 -5.51
C ARG A 119 -8.58 1.94 -5.43
N ALA A 120 -9.10 1.33 -6.49
CA ALA A 120 -9.38 -0.10 -6.54
C ALA A 120 -8.09 -0.92 -6.37
N LEU A 121 -7.01 -0.56 -7.07
CA LEU A 121 -5.70 -1.19 -6.93
C LEU A 121 -5.19 -1.10 -5.48
N ASN A 122 -5.23 0.10 -4.89
CA ASN A 122 -4.83 0.32 -3.50
C ASN A 122 -5.66 -0.50 -2.50
N THR A 123 -6.97 -0.59 -2.73
CA THR A 123 -7.87 -1.39 -1.88
C THR A 123 -7.53 -2.87 -1.98
N GLY A 124 -7.34 -3.40 -3.20
CA GLY A 124 -6.90 -4.77 -3.42
C GLY A 124 -5.59 -5.09 -2.69
N ILE A 125 -4.57 -4.24 -2.91
CA ILE A 125 -3.25 -4.40 -2.26
C ILE A 125 -3.37 -4.37 -0.73
N SER A 126 -4.11 -3.43 -0.16
CA SER A 126 -4.30 -3.34 1.30
C SER A 126 -4.89 -4.60 1.91
N LYS A 127 -5.87 -5.18 1.23
CA LYS A 127 -6.61 -6.32 1.77
C LYS A 127 -5.87 -7.65 1.59
N PHE A 128 -5.03 -7.80 0.56
CA PHE A 128 -4.23 -9.02 0.43
C PHE A 128 -2.90 -8.98 1.19
N LEU A 129 -2.34 -7.81 1.50
CA LEU A 129 -1.08 -7.69 2.23
C LEU A 129 -1.05 -8.48 3.54
N PRO A 130 -2.06 -8.42 4.44
CA PRO A 130 -2.06 -9.23 5.66
C PRO A 130 -1.98 -10.73 5.39
N VAL A 131 -2.64 -11.23 4.34
CA VAL A 131 -2.62 -12.64 3.96
C VAL A 131 -1.21 -13.06 3.57
N ILE A 132 -0.56 -12.27 2.72
CA ILE A 132 0.78 -12.59 2.23
C ILE A 132 1.87 -12.40 3.30
N ILE A 133 1.70 -11.41 4.20
CA ILE A 133 2.61 -11.20 5.32
C ILE A 133 2.53 -12.38 6.29
N ALA A 134 1.34 -12.80 6.69
CA ALA A 134 1.17 -13.95 7.57
C ALA A 134 1.78 -15.22 6.95
N SER A 135 1.47 -15.50 5.68
CA SER A 135 2.04 -16.63 4.94
C SER A 135 3.55 -16.56 4.82
N GLY A 136 4.09 -15.36 4.57
CA GLY A 136 5.53 -15.13 4.48
C GLY A 136 6.26 -15.33 5.81
N ILE A 137 5.66 -14.91 6.92
CA ILE A 137 6.22 -15.14 8.28
C ILE A 137 6.25 -16.63 8.58
N LEU A 138 5.14 -17.36 8.33
CA LEU A 138 5.10 -18.81 8.52
C LEU A 138 6.18 -19.51 7.65
N PHE A 139 6.30 -19.11 6.41
CA PHE A 139 7.31 -19.64 5.51
C PHE A 139 8.74 -19.32 5.95
N SER A 140 8.98 -18.11 6.46
CA SER A 140 10.29 -17.72 7.01
C SER A 140 10.69 -18.57 8.23
N ILE A 141 9.73 -18.90 9.11
CA ILE A 141 9.97 -19.78 10.25
C ILE A 141 10.40 -21.18 9.77
N VAL A 142 9.77 -21.70 8.72
CA VAL A 142 10.16 -22.99 8.11
C VAL A 142 11.55 -22.92 7.51
N LEU A 143 11.89 -21.83 6.79
CA LEU A 143 13.23 -21.61 6.23
C LEU A 143 14.33 -21.56 7.30
N MET A 144 14.05 -20.92 8.43
CA MET A 144 15.02 -20.79 9.54
C MET A 144 15.27 -22.12 10.30
N THR A 145 14.34 -23.05 10.22
CA THR A 145 14.40 -24.32 10.97
C THR A 145 14.72 -25.52 10.08
N GLY A 146 14.63 -25.39 8.75
CA GLY A 146 14.87 -26.45 7.78
C GLY A 146 16.22 -26.34 7.09
N ASP A 147 16.63 -27.41 6.41
CA ASP A 147 17.80 -27.41 5.53
C ASP A 147 17.42 -26.96 4.12
N VAL A 148 18.19 -26.03 3.55
CA VAL A 148 18.02 -25.56 2.17
C VAL A 148 19.07 -26.23 1.28
N THR A 149 18.66 -27.23 0.51
CA THR A 149 19.54 -27.94 -0.42
C THR A 149 19.02 -27.78 -1.86
N ASN A 150 19.83 -27.23 -2.75
CA ASN A 150 19.49 -27.07 -4.18
C ASN A 150 18.13 -26.39 -4.47
N ASN A 151 17.83 -25.30 -3.79
CA ASN A 151 16.53 -24.58 -3.84
C ASN A 151 15.30 -25.39 -3.35
N ASN A 152 15.52 -26.59 -2.80
CA ASN A 152 14.48 -27.33 -2.10
C ASN A 152 14.62 -27.12 -0.60
N ILE A 153 13.53 -26.71 0.03
CA ILE A 153 13.44 -26.56 1.46
C ILE A 153 12.98 -27.89 2.03
N LEU A 154 13.85 -28.50 2.80
CA LEU A 154 13.55 -29.74 3.56
C LEU A 154 13.17 -29.33 4.98
N PRO A 155 11.86 -29.35 5.33
CA PRO A 155 11.43 -29.06 6.69
C PRO A 155 12.05 -30.02 7.69
N SER A 156 12.46 -29.53 8.87
CA SER A 156 13.16 -30.33 9.88
C SER A 156 12.30 -31.46 10.47
N ASN A 157 10.97 -31.35 10.40
CA ASN A 157 10.02 -32.37 10.84
C ASN A 157 8.64 -32.17 10.20
N GLN A 158 7.69 -33.06 10.48
CA GLN A 158 6.34 -33.07 9.92
C GLN A 158 5.57 -31.77 10.27
N PHE A 159 5.71 -31.24 11.49
CA PHE A 159 5.04 -30.00 11.89
C PHE A 159 5.44 -28.81 10.99
N PHE A 160 6.74 -28.66 10.69
CA PHE A 160 7.20 -27.61 9.78
C PHE A 160 6.82 -27.88 8.32
N ALA A 161 6.69 -29.15 7.92
CA ALA A 161 6.15 -29.48 6.60
C ALA A 161 4.69 -29.05 6.47
N ASP A 162 3.88 -29.30 7.48
CA ASP A 162 2.48 -28.88 7.53
C ASP A 162 2.37 -27.36 7.57
N LEU A 163 3.22 -26.68 8.34
CA LEU A 163 3.29 -25.22 8.40
C LEU A 163 3.68 -24.60 7.04
N GLN A 164 4.61 -25.22 6.33
CA GLN A 164 4.98 -24.84 4.95
C GLN A 164 3.77 -24.92 4.02
N GLN A 165 2.99 -25.99 4.12
CA GLN A 165 1.80 -26.18 3.30
C GLN A 165 0.74 -25.12 3.60
N VAL A 166 0.54 -24.75 4.88
CA VAL A 166 -0.35 -23.64 5.27
C VAL A 166 0.13 -22.32 4.66
N ALA A 167 1.44 -22.05 4.68
CA ALA A 167 2.01 -20.85 4.07
C ALA A 167 1.75 -20.83 2.55
N PHE A 168 1.92 -21.95 1.85
CA PHE A 168 1.65 -22.05 0.41
C PHE A 168 0.16 -21.85 0.07
N TYR A 169 -0.76 -22.36 0.89
CA TYR A 169 -2.19 -22.08 0.73
C TYR A 169 -2.49 -20.60 0.89
N GLY A 170 -1.85 -19.93 1.85
CA GLY A 170 -1.98 -18.49 2.01
C GLY A 170 -1.43 -17.70 0.80
N PHE A 171 -0.29 -18.09 0.24
CA PHE A 171 0.23 -17.48 -0.99
C PHE A 171 -0.71 -17.71 -2.18
N ALA A 172 -1.33 -18.87 -2.29
CA ALA A 172 -2.31 -19.16 -3.36
C ALA A 172 -3.56 -18.26 -3.28
N MET A 173 -3.91 -17.77 -2.08
CA MET A 173 -5.03 -16.83 -1.89
C MET A 173 -4.71 -15.39 -2.28
N MET A 174 -3.45 -15.04 -2.49
CA MET A 174 -3.02 -13.68 -2.84
C MET A 174 -3.78 -13.12 -4.05
N VAL A 175 -3.76 -13.85 -5.14
CA VAL A 175 -4.34 -13.42 -6.43
C VAL A 175 -5.87 -13.33 -6.37
N PRO A 176 -6.61 -14.33 -5.84
CA PRO A 176 -8.04 -14.25 -5.62
C PRO A 176 -8.49 -13.08 -4.74
N VAL A 177 -7.78 -12.84 -3.63
CA VAL A 177 -8.11 -11.75 -2.70
C VAL A 177 -7.89 -10.39 -3.37
N LEU A 178 -6.80 -10.22 -4.12
CA LEU A 178 -6.54 -8.99 -4.88
C LEU A 178 -7.70 -8.68 -5.83
N ALA A 179 -8.06 -9.62 -6.70
CA ALA A 179 -9.14 -9.45 -7.67
C ALA A 179 -10.48 -9.10 -6.99
N ALA A 180 -10.82 -9.82 -5.93
CA ALA A 180 -12.06 -9.65 -5.19
C ALA A 180 -12.19 -8.24 -4.60
N TYR A 181 -11.15 -7.75 -3.92
CA TYR A 181 -11.21 -6.43 -3.28
C TYR A 181 -11.01 -5.27 -4.26
N MET A 182 -10.34 -5.48 -5.39
CA MET A 182 -10.35 -4.51 -6.49
C MET A 182 -11.76 -4.35 -7.07
N ALA A 183 -12.44 -5.47 -7.36
CA ALA A 183 -13.81 -5.45 -7.86
C ALA A 183 -14.80 -4.88 -6.83
N TYR A 184 -14.63 -5.22 -5.55
CA TYR A 184 -15.41 -4.64 -4.45
C TYR A 184 -15.32 -3.12 -4.41
N SER A 185 -14.12 -2.56 -4.57
CA SER A 185 -13.89 -1.11 -4.57
C SER A 185 -14.71 -0.36 -5.64
N ILE A 186 -15.00 -1.00 -6.77
CA ILE A 186 -15.73 -0.41 -7.90
C ILE A 186 -17.21 -0.81 -7.89
N GLY A 187 -17.50 -2.11 -7.70
CA GLY A 187 -18.81 -2.72 -7.86
C GLY A 187 -19.54 -3.03 -6.55
N GLY A 188 -18.89 -2.87 -5.38
CA GLY A 188 -19.44 -3.18 -4.05
C GLY A 188 -19.53 -4.68 -3.79
N ASN A 189 -20.26 -5.06 -2.72
CA ASN A 189 -20.32 -6.44 -2.20
C ASN A 189 -20.69 -7.51 -3.25
N ALA A 190 -21.58 -7.21 -4.19
CA ALA A 190 -22.00 -8.16 -5.21
C ALA A 190 -20.87 -8.55 -6.19
N ALA A 191 -19.81 -7.75 -6.26
CA ALA A 191 -18.65 -8.04 -7.11
C ALA A 191 -17.62 -8.96 -6.45
N LEU A 192 -17.66 -9.14 -5.11
CA LEU A 192 -16.66 -9.93 -4.37
C LEU A 192 -16.58 -11.37 -4.86
N ALA A 193 -17.72 -12.08 -4.80
CA ALA A 193 -17.76 -13.51 -5.10
C ALA A 193 -17.30 -13.85 -6.54
N PRO A 194 -17.85 -13.21 -7.60
CA PRO A 194 -17.42 -13.52 -8.96
C PRO A 194 -15.95 -13.10 -9.20
N ALA A 195 -15.47 -12.02 -8.60
CA ALA A 195 -14.07 -11.63 -8.75
C ALA A 195 -13.10 -12.53 -7.99
N PHE A 196 -13.52 -13.06 -6.83
CA PHE A 196 -12.74 -14.05 -6.08
C PHE A 196 -12.54 -15.33 -6.91
N ILE A 197 -13.62 -15.82 -7.49
CA ILE A 197 -13.60 -17.01 -8.36
C ILE A 197 -12.73 -16.75 -9.60
N MET A 198 -12.95 -15.62 -10.29
CA MET A 198 -12.14 -15.28 -11.46
C MET A 198 -10.67 -15.05 -11.12
N GLY A 199 -10.36 -14.48 -9.95
CA GLY A 199 -8.99 -14.37 -9.47
C GLY A 199 -8.31 -15.72 -9.29
N TYR A 200 -9.05 -16.73 -8.84
CA TYR A 200 -8.56 -18.11 -8.80
C TYR A 200 -8.39 -18.71 -10.21
N VAL A 201 -9.37 -18.47 -11.09
CA VAL A 201 -9.33 -18.96 -12.49
C VAL A 201 -8.13 -18.41 -13.24
N VAL A 202 -7.86 -17.11 -13.18
CA VAL A 202 -6.73 -16.50 -13.91
C VAL A 202 -5.36 -16.91 -13.35
N ASN A 203 -5.32 -17.38 -12.11
CA ASN A 203 -4.10 -17.86 -11.45
C ASN A 203 -3.81 -19.33 -11.71
N ASN A 204 -4.72 -20.06 -12.35
CA ASN A 204 -4.55 -21.49 -12.65
C ASN A 204 -4.66 -21.72 -14.16
N PRO A 205 -3.89 -22.65 -14.71
CA PRO A 205 -3.97 -22.98 -16.12
C PRO A 205 -5.38 -23.46 -16.51
N ILE A 206 -5.98 -22.80 -17.50
CA ILE A 206 -7.33 -23.10 -17.99
C ILE A 206 -7.46 -22.85 -19.51
N GLY A 207 -8.47 -23.45 -20.11
CA GLY A 207 -8.81 -23.29 -21.52
C GLY A 207 -7.93 -24.11 -22.46
N VAL A 208 -8.14 -23.93 -23.77
CA VAL A 208 -7.46 -24.70 -24.83
C VAL A 208 -5.94 -24.49 -24.79
N ASN A 209 -5.49 -23.30 -24.44
CA ASN A 209 -4.08 -22.95 -24.39
C ASN A 209 -3.42 -23.30 -23.05
N ASN A 210 -4.19 -23.75 -22.05
CA ASN A 210 -3.71 -24.15 -20.72
C ASN A 210 -2.75 -23.12 -20.10
N VAL A 211 -3.11 -21.83 -20.15
CA VAL A 211 -2.30 -20.71 -19.67
C VAL A 211 -2.88 -20.10 -18.39
N SER A 212 -2.02 -19.50 -17.58
CA SER A 212 -2.37 -18.69 -16.42
C SER A 212 -1.77 -17.29 -16.59
N THR A 213 -2.51 -16.28 -16.15
CA THR A 213 -2.09 -14.87 -16.26
C THR A 213 -1.81 -14.23 -14.90
N GLY A 214 -1.87 -15.05 -13.86
CA GLY A 214 -1.45 -14.72 -12.50
C GLY A 214 -1.98 -13.38 -11.97
N PHE A 215 -1.08 -12.64 -11.37
CA PHE A 215 -1.36 -11.35 -10.72
C PHE A 215 -1.90 -10.28 -11.69
N ILE A 216 -1.35 -10.21 -12.90
CA ILE A 216 -1.76 -9.23 -13.92
C ILE A 216 -3.18 -9.51 -14.41
N GLY A 217 -3.49 -10.79 -14.66
CA GLY A 217 -4.86 -11.21 -14.99
C GLY A 217 -5.86 -10.84 -13.90
N ALA A 218 -5.50 -11.05 -12.64
CA ALA A 218 -6.34 -10.70 -11.50
C ALA A 218 -6.62 -9.20 -11.40
N MET A 219 -5.61 -8.34 -11.62
CA MET A 219 -5.80 -6.89 -11.64
C MET A 219 -6.79 -6.47 -12.73
N ILE A 220 -6.61 -6.98 -13.95
CA ILE A 220 -7.46 -6.64 -15.09
C ILE A 220 -8.89 -7.15 -14.85
N PHE A 221 -9.07 -8.41 -14.45
CA PHE A 221 -10.40 -8.97 -14.21
C PHE A 221 -11.07 -8.39 -12.96
N GLY A 222 -10.32 -8.02 -11.92
CA GLY A 222 -10.85 -7.27 -10.78
C GLY A 222 -11.50 -5.94 -11.22
N ILE A 223 -10.83 -5.19 -12.10
CA ILE A 223 -11.37 -3.94 -12.66
C ILE A 223 -12.58 -4.21 -13.55
N LEU A 224 -12.46 -5.14 -14.51
CA LEU A 224 -13.53 -5.46 -15.46
C LEU A 224 -14.79 -5.92 -14.75
N ILE A 225 -14.68 -6.82 -13.78
CA ILE A 225 -15.80 -7.31 -12.98
C ILE A 225 -16.40 -6.19 -12.15
N GLY A 226 -15.56 -5.35 -11.53
CA GLY A 226 -16.03 -4.20 -10.78
C GLY A 226 -16.92 -3.28 -11.61
N TYR A 227 -16.48 -2.89 -12.80
CA TYR A 227 -17.27 -2.03 -13.72
C TYR A 227 -18.48 -2.76 -14.28
N PHE A 228 -18.36 -4.03 -14.63
CA PHE A 228 -19.48 -4.82 -15.10
C PHE A 228 -20.60 -4.90 -14.06
N VAL A 229 -20.27 -5.21 -12.81
CA VAL A 229 -21.24 -5.26 -11.71
C VAL A 229 -21.82 -3.88 -11.41
N LYS A 230 -21.00 -2.83 -11.43
CA LYS A 230 -21.45 -1.45 -11.27
C LYS A 230 -22.47 -1.07 -12.34
N TRP A 231 -22.22 -1.41 -13.60
CA TRP A 231 -23.16 -1.22 -14.70
C TRP A 231 -24.41 -2.11 -14.52
N PHE A 232 -24.24 -3.39 -14.20
CA PHE A 232 -25.35 -4.34 -14.08
C PHE A 232 -26.36 -3.94 -12.98
N LYS A 233 -25.88 -3.33 -11.89
CA LYS A 233 -26.72 -2.75 -10.84
C LYS A 233 -27.62 -1.60 -11.30
N THR A 234 -27.33 -0.96 -12.43
CA THR A 234 -28.18 0.12 -12.95
C THR A 234 -29.44 -0.39 -13.64
N ILE A 235 -29.52 -1.69 -13.93
CA ILE A 235 -30.65 -2.32 -14.59
C ILE A 235 -31.83 -2.41 -13.61
N LYS A 236 -32.92 -1.73 -13.95
CA LYS A 236 -34.15 -1.76 -13.17
C LYS A 236 -34.86 -3.09 -13.37
N VAL A 237 -35.08 -3.80 -12.31
CA VAL A 237 -35.78 -5.10 -12.30
C VAL A 237 -37.01 -5.08 -11.36
N HIS A 238 -37.88 -6.06 -11.51
CA HIS A 238 -39.04 -6.18 -10.61
C HIS A 238 -38.57 -6.38 -9.14
N PRO A 239 -39.29 -5.82 -8.13
CA PRO A 239 -38.87 -5.89 -6.72
C PRO A 239 -38.55 -7.28 -6.20
N VAL A 240 -39.30 -8.30 -6.65
CA VAL A 240 -39.09 -9.72 -6.29
C VAL A 240 -37.72 -10.21 -6.78
N ILE A 241 -37.32 -9.81 -7.99
CA ILE A 241 -36.02 -10.17 -8.59
C ILE A 241 -34.91 -9.36 -7.92
N ALA A 242 -35.16 -8.11 -7.54
CA ALA A 242 -34.19 -7.22 -6.90
C ALA A 242 -33.61 -7.82 -5.60
N SER A 243 -34.41 -8.57 -4.84
CA SER A 243 -33.96 -9.20 -3.60
C SER A 243 -32.92 -10.32 -3.81
N VAL A 244 -32.97 -11.04 -4.92
CA VAL A 244 -32.03 -12.12 -5.26
C VAL A 244 -30.89 -11.69 -6.19
N MET A 245 -30.98 -10.48 -6.73
CA MET A 245 -29.96 -9.92 -7.64
C MET A 245 -28.52 -10.00 -7.08
N PRO A 246 -28.22 -9.47 -5.88
CA PRO A 246 -26.82 -9.37 -5.43
C PRO A 246 -26.21 -10.72 -5.05
N VAL A 247 -27.03 -11.70 -4.67
CA VAL A 247 -26.57 -12.99 -4.14
C VAL A 247 -26.49 -14.06 -5.22
N MET A 248 -27.42 -14.06 -6.19
CA MET A 248 -27.53 -15.13 -7.17
C MET A 248 -27.30 -14.62 -8.60
N ILE A 249 -28.06 -13.61 -9.04
CA ILE A 249 -28.08 -13.21 -10.46
C ILE A 249 -26.77 -12.53 -10.86
N ILE A 250 -26.34 -11.51 -10.11
CA ILE A 250 -25.12 -10.76 -10.43
C ILE A 250 -23.90 -11.69 -10.45
N PRO A 251 -23.60 -12.49 -9.42
CA PRO A 251 -22.42 -13.36 -9.45
C PRO A 251 -22.46 -14.36 -10.61
N THR A 252 -23.62 -15.02 -10.83
CA THR A 252 -23.74 -16.04 -11.88
C THR A 252 -23.59 -15.43 -13.29
N VAL A 253 -24.30 -14.34 -13.57
CA VAL A 253 -24.21 -13.68 -14.90
C VAL A 253 -22.81 -13.12 -15.12
N THR A 254 -22.19 -12.53 -14.09
CA THR A 254 -20.82 -12.02 -14.19
C THR A 254 -19.85 -13.13 -14.57
N LEU A 255 -19.93 -14.31 -13.95
CA LEU A 255 -19.07 -15.44 -14.29
C LEU A 255 -19.34 -15.98 -15.69
N LEU A 256 -20.63 -16.10 -16.09
CA LEU A 256 -21.02 -16.56 -17.43
C LEU A 256 -20.49 -15.64 -18.53
N VAL A 257 -20.32 -14.35 -18.24
CA VAL A 257 -19.77 -13.37 -19.22
C VAL A 257 -18.25 -13.32 -19.13
N MET A 258 -17.69 -13.21 -17.94
CA MET A 258 -16.26 -12.95 -17.73
C MET A 258 -15.38 -14.18 -17.98
N ALA A 259 -15.85 -15.38 -17.67
CA ALA A 259 -15.06 -16.59 -17.89
C ALA A 259 -14.83 -16.86 -19.39
N PRO A 260 -15.80 -16.81 -20.30
CA PRO A 260 -15.54 -16.91 -21.73
C PRO A 260 -14.65 -15.79 -22.27
N ILE A 261 -14.83 -14.55 -21.81
CA ILE A 261 -13.96 -13.42 -22.21
C ILE A 261 -12.50 -13.70 -21.84
N TYR A 262 -12.26 -14.28 -20.66
CA TYR A 262 -10.93 -14.69 -20.25
C TYR A 262 -10.43 -15.85 -21.12
N ILE A 263 -11.14 -16.98 -21.12
CA ILE A 263 -10.67 -18.26 -21.68
C ILE A 263 -10.41 -18.15 -23.19
N TYR A 264 -11.31 -17.48 -23.93
CA TYR A 264 -11.25 -17.43 -25.39
C TYR A 264 -10.72 -16.10 -25.96
N GLY A 265 -10.68 -15.03 -25.13
CA GLY A 265 -10.30 -13.69 -25.60
C GLY A 265 -8.98 -13.21 -25.02
N LEU A 266 -8.91 -13.04 -23.70
CA LEU A 266 -7.83 -12.28 -23.06
C LEU A 266 -6.69 -13.17 -22.49
N SER A 267 -6.91 -14.47 -22.27
CA SER A 267 -5.87 -15.32 -21.66
C SER A 267 -4.57 -15.34 -22.47
N TYR A 268 -4.65 -15.51 -23.78
CA TYR A 268 -3.47 -15.58 -24.65
C TYR A 268 -2.69 -14.25 -24.73
N PRO A 269 -3.28 -13.09 -25.05
CA PRO A 269 -2.54 -11.83 -25.10
C PRO A 269 -1.97 -11.43 -23.73
N LEU A 270 -2.66 -11.74 -22.63
CA LEU A 270 -2.16 -11.48 -21.29
C LEU A 270 -0.99 -12.41 -20.93
N ASP A 271 -1.07 -13.69 -21.24
CA ASP A 271 0.02 -14.64 -21.03
C ASP A 271 1.27 -14.24 -21.83
N TRP A 272 1.09 -13.84 -23.10
CA TRP A 272 2.18 -13.31 -23.90
C TRP A 272 2.84 -12.08 -23.25
N PHE A 273 2.04 -11.13 -22.75
CA PHE A 273 2.55 -9.95 -22.06
C PHE A 273 3.31 -10.33 -20.77
N VAL A 274 2.76 -11.23 -19.96
CA VAL A 274 3.40 -11.73 -18.73
C VAL A 274 4.72 -12.39 -19.05
N LYS A 275 4.76 -13.30 -20.05
CA LYS A 275 5.99 -13.96 -20.50
C LYS A 275 7.04 -12.97 -21.00
N ALA A 276 6.65 -12.00 -21.83
CA ALA A 276 7.56 -10.97 -22.31
C ALA A 276 8.15 -10.12 -21.16
N MET A 277 7.34 -9.78 -20.17
CA MET A 277 7.80 -9.11 -18.95
C MET A 277 8.80 -9.97 -18.18
N VAL A 278 8.48 -11.24 -17.94
CA VAL A 278 9.34 -12.19 -17.22
C VAL A 278 10.66 -12.41 -17.94
N GLU A 279 10.63 -12.62 -19.25
CA GLU A 279 11.84 -12.80 -20.09
C GLU A 279 12.71 -11.54 -20.05
N THR A 280 12.08 -10.35 -20.14
CA THR A 280 12.80 -9.07 -20.03
C THR A 280 13.51 -8.96 -18.68
N LEU A 281 12.81 -9.26 -17.58
CA LEU A 281 13.39 -9.19 -16.23
C LEU A 281 14.51 -10.23 -16.02
N LYS A 282 14.31 -11.46 -16.47
CA LYS A 282 15.32 -12.54 -16.35
C LYS A 282 16.53 -12.33 -17.28
N GLY A 283 16.32 -11.71 -18.44
CA GLY A 283 17.37 -11.41 -19.42
C GLY A 283 18.11 -10.10 -19.19
N MET A 284 17.81 -9.35 -18.13
CA MET A 284 18.45 -8.08 -17.86
C MET A 284 19.97 -8.24 -17.63
N SER A 285 20.76 -7.43 -18.36
CA SER A 285 22.17 -7.23 -18.03
C SER A 285 22.32 -6.57 -16.65
N GLN A 286 23.50 -6.69 -16.03
CA GLN A 286 23.77 -6.02 -14.74
C GLN A 286 23.53 -4.49 -14.79
N VAL A 287 23.82 -3.86 -15.93
CA VAL A 287 23.57 -2.42 -16.12
C VAL A 287 22.08 -2.11 -16.10
N ASN A 288 21.27 -2.86 -16.83
CA ASN A 288 19.81 -2.68 -16.87
C ASN A 288 19.19 -3.01 -15.50
N ALA A 289 19.69 -4.04 -14.82
CA ALA A 289 19.29 -4.38 -13.46
C ALA A 289 19.58 -3.22 -12.48
N ALA A 290 20.73 -2.57 -12.61
CA ALA A 290 21.08 -1.39 -11.82
C ALA A 290 20.08 -0.24 -12.03
N PHE A 291 19.69 0.07 -13.26
CA PHE A 291 18.67 1.10 -13.56
C PHE A 291 17.29 0.72 -12.99
N LEU A 292 16.90 -0.55 -13.11
CA LEU A 292 15.67 -1.04 -12.48
C LEU A 292 15.73 -0.85 -10.95
N GLY A 293 16.86 -1.17 -10.32
CA GLY A 293 17.09 -0.99 -8.90
C GLY A 293 16.98 0.46 -8.46
N ILE A 294 17.56 1.40 -9.24
CA ILE A 294 17.39 2.84 -9.02
C ILE A 294 15.89 3.20 -9.06
N GLY A 295 15.18 2.77 -10.08
CA GLY A 295 13.74 3.04 -10.24
C GLY A 295 12.93 2.52 -9.05
N ILE A 296 13.17 1.28 -8.63
CA ILE A 296 12.52 0.67 -7.46
C ILE A 296 12.82 1.48 -6.20
N GLY A 297 14.08 1.85 -5.97
CA GLY A 297 14.50 2.64 -4.81
C GLY A 297 13.87 4.03 -4.77
N VAL A 298 13.83 4.74 -5.91
CA VAL A 298 13.16 6.04 -6.03
C VAL A 298 11.67 5.93 -5.69
N LEU A 299 10.97 4.97 -6.30
CA LEU A 299 9.54 4.78 -6.08
C LEU A 299 9.21 4.37 -4.64
N ALA A 300 10.08 3.60 -3.99
CA ALA A 300 9.90 3.19 -2.60
C ALA A 300 10.01 4.37 -1.62
N ALA A 301 10.88 5.36 -1.92
CA ALA A 301 11.20 6.45 -1.00
C ALA A 301 10.42 7.75 -1.28
N LEU A 302 10.00 7.99 -2.54
CA LEU A 302 9.51 9.29 -3.00
C LEU A 302 8.31 9.81 -2.21
N ASP A 303 7.36 8.95 -1.90
CA ASP A 303 6.10 9.28 -1.24
C ASP A 303 5.85 8.48 0.06
N MET A 304 6.89 7.75 0.53
CA MET A 304 6.90 7.09 1.85
C MET A 304 5.65 6.24 2.14
N GLY A 305 5.28 5.35 1.20
CA GLY A 305 4.09 4.50 1.29
C GLY A 305 2.86 5.03 0.53
N GLY A 306 3.03 6.10 -0.23
CA GLY A 306 1.99 6.70 -1.07
C GLY A 306 1.80 5.98 -2.43
N PRO A 307 1.24 6.71 -3.43
CA PRO A 307 0.94 6.18 -4.75
C PRO A 307 2.09 5.51 -5.49
N CYS A 308 3.27 6.14 -5.48
CA CYS A 308 4.46 5.63 -6.18
C CYS A 308 4.97 4.34 -5.55
N SER A 309 5.06 4.30 -4.22
CA SER A 309 5.46 3.10 -3.48
C SER A 309 4.46 1.94 -3.69
N LYS A 310 3.16 2.22 -3.78
CA LYS A 310 2.14 1.22 -4.06
C LYS A 310 2.22 0.68 -5.48
N ALA A 311 2.53 1.52 -6.47
CA ALA A 311 2.78 1.07 -7.84
C ALA A 311 4.00 0.14 -7.92
N ALA A 312 5.10 0.50 -7.21
CA ALA A 312 6.26 -0.37 -7.09
C ALA A 312 5.93 -1.69 -6.36
N THR A 313 5.10 -1.64 -5.31
CA THR A 313 4.60 -2.84 -4.63
C THR A 313 3.86 -3.76 -5.61
N ALA A 314 2.92 -3.22 -6.39
CA ALA A 314 2.17 -4.00 -7.37
C ALA A 314 3.09 -4.67 -8.40
N PHE A 315 4.04 -3.91 -8.96
CA PHE A 315 5.02 -4.41 -9.93
C PHE A 315 5.88 -5.53 -9.34
N THR A 316 6.46 -5.32 -8.15
CA THR A 316 7.38 -6.29 -7.55
C THR A 316 6.68 -7.56 -7.09
N LEU A 317 5.42 -7.46 -6.67
CA LEU A 317 4.60 -8.61 -6.32
C LEU A 317 4.10 -9.36 -7.56
N ALA A 318 3.81 -8.66 -8.66
CA ALA A 318 3.53 -9.29 -9.94
C ALA A 318 4.74 -10.10 -10.45
N ALA A 319 5.94 -9.52 -10.38
CA ALA A 319 7.17 -10.22 -10.73
C ALA A 319 7.43 -11.46 -9.82
N MET A 320 7.19 -11.32 -8.52
CA MET A 320 7.33 -12.40 -7.54
C MET A 320 6.34 -13.54 -7.83
N ALA A 321 5.10 -13.23 -8.20
CA ALA A 321 4.10 -14.24 -8.58
C ALA A 321 4.52 -15.07 -9.80
N GLU A 322 5.35 -14.49 -10.65
CA GLU A 322 5.93 -15.14 -11.84
C GLU A 322 7.34 -15.73 -11.58
N ASN A 323 7.67 -15.95 -10.31
CA ASN A 323 8.97 -16.51 -9.86
C ASN A 323 10.19 -15.64 -10.24
N VAL A 324 10.00 -14.31 -10.30
CA VAL A 324 11.09 -13.33 -10.43
C VAL A 324 11.21 -12.57 -9.13
N TYR A 325 12.10 -13.02 -8.26
CA TYR A 325 12.17 -12.59 -6.85
C TYR A 325 13.05 -11.37 -6.60
N GLY A 326 13.96 -11.03 -7.50
CA GLY A 326 14.91 -9.92 -7.37
C GLY A 326 14.26 -8.57 -7.13
N PRO A 327 13.34 -8.12 -7.99
CA PRO A 327 12.64 -6.85 -7.80
C PRO A 327 11.92 -6.75 -6.46
N ASN A 328 11.31 -7.86 -5.98
CA ASN A 328 10.64 -7.89 -4.67
C ASN A 328 11.66 -7.81 -3.54
N GLY A 329 12.75 -8.58 -3.57
CA GLY A 329 13.80 -8.55 -2.56
C GLY A 329 14.39 -7.15 -2.36
N VAL A 330 14.73 -6.49 -3.46
CA VAL A 330 15.27 -5.13 -3.47
C VAL A 330 14.23 -4.11 -2.97
N PHE A 331 12.98 -4.21 -3.41
CA PHE A 331 11.92 -3.31 -2.93
C PHE A 331 11.69 -3.42 -1.43
N ARG A 332 11.67 -4.66 -0.89
CA ARG A 332 11.48 -4.90 0.55
C ARG A 332 12.65 -4.36 1.39
N MET A 333 13.87 -4.45 0.87
CA MET A 333 15.03 -3.79 1.44
C MET A 333 14.87 -2.26 1.43
N CYS A 334 14.50 -1.70 0.27
CA CYS A 334 14.32 -0.27 0.08
C CYS A 334 13.27 0.34 1.02
N CYS A 335 12.22 -0.39 1.37
CA CYS A 335 11.19 0.10 2.30
C CYS A 335 11.74 0.39 3.71
N ALA A 336 12.78 -0.29 4.14
CA ALA A 336 13.38 -0.09 5.47
C ALA A 336 14.35 1.11 5.53
N ILE A 337 14.92 1.50 4.39
CA ILE A 337 16.03 2.45 4.31
C ILE A 337 15.67 3.88 4.74
N PRO A 338 14.56 4.49 4.28
CA PRO A 338 14.19 5.84 4.67
C PRO A 338 14.06 6.03 6.18
N PRO A 339 13.25 5.23 6.92
CA PRO A 339 13.13 5.39 8.36
C PRO A 339 14.42 5.02 9.09
N LEU A 340 15.20 4.03 8.63
CA LEU A 340 16.48 3.66 9.23
C LEU A 340 17.49 4.79 9.11
N GLY A 341 17.63 5.39 7.92
CA GLY A 341 18.57 6.50 7.69
C GLY A 341 18.23 7.73 8.51
N LEU A 342 16.94 8.03 8.68
CA LEU A 342 16.47 9.13 9.53
C LEU A 342 16.68 8.83 11.02
N ALA A 343 16.49 7.59 11.45
CA ALA A 343 16.80 7.16 12.81
C ALA A 343 18.31 7.31 13.11
N ILE A 344 19.19 6.81 12.23
CA ILE A 344 20.65 6.96 12.36
C ILE A 344 21.05 8.44 12.37
N SER A 345 20.47 9.25 11.48
CA SER A 345 20.76 10.69 11.43
C SER A 345 20.36 11.41 12.72
N SER A 346 19.13 11.17 13.21
CA SER A 346 18.55 11.90 14.34
C SER A 346 19.05 11.45 15.70
N LEU A 347 19.38 10.16 15.85
CA LEU A 347 19.79 9.60 17.14
C LEU A 347 21.29 9.47 17.33
N ILE A 348 22.05 9.34 16.22
CA ILE A 348 23.49 9.02 16.27
C ILE A 348 24.32 10.13 15.62
N ILE A 349 24.26 10.29 14.29
CA ILE A 349 25.23 11.09 13.53
C ILE A 349 25.02 12.60 13.71
N SER A 350 23.78 13.07 13.69
CA SER A 350 23.45 14.49 13.67
C SER A 350 22.56 14.93 14.84
N ARG A 351 22.68 14.24 15.97
CA ARG A 351 21.80 14.40 17.13
C ARG A 351 21.56 15.85 17.57
N SER A 352 22.57 16.73 17.46
CA SER A 352 22.48 18.16 17.79
C SER A 352 21.62 18.97 16.82
N LYS A 353 21.36 18.45 15.62
CA LYS A 353 20.57 19.13 14.57
C LYS A 353 19.07 18.76 14.62
N TYR A 354 18.64 18.01 15.62
CA TYR A 354 17.27 17.53 15.77
C TYR A 354 16.69 17.96 17.11
N SER A 355 15.43 18.42 17.11
CA SER A 355 14.67 18.75 18.30
C SER A 355 14.38 17.51 19.16
N LYS A 356 13.94 17.69 20.41
CA LYS A 356 13.51 16.58 21.27
C LYS A 356 12.45 15.72 20.59
N GLU A 357 11.43 16.35 20.02
CA GLU A 357 10.33 15.68 19.31
C GLU A 357 10.83 14.88 18.09
N GLU A 358 11.76 15.45 17.29
CA GLU A 358 12.34 14.73 16.15
C GLU A 358 13.17 13.51 16.58
N LYS A 359 13.77 13.52 17.77
CA LYS A 359 14.47 12.35 18.32
C LYS A 359 13.50 11.25 18.73
N GLU A 360 12.34 11.60 19.27
CA GLU A 360 11.26 10.63 19.54
C GLU A 360 10.74 9.99 18.25
N PHE A 361 10.58 10.80 17.19
CA PHE A 361 10.29 10.27 15.85
C PHE A 361 11.40 9.32 15.37
N GLY A 362 12.67 9.62 15.69
CA GLY A 362 13.80 8.76 15.35
C GLY A 362 13.72 7.38 15.98
N ILE A 363 13.30 7.29 17.24
CA ILE A 363 13.08 6.00 17.93
C ILE A 363 11.97 5.21 17.24
N THR A 364 10.84 5.87 16.96
CA THR A 364 9.71 5.24 16.25
C THR A 364 10.13 4.78 14.84
N ALA A 365 10.86 5.62 14.11
CA ALA A 365 11.36 5.31 12.78
C ALA A 365 12.30 4.09 12.79
N PHE A 366 13.15 3.96 13.83
CA PHE A 366 14.00 2.79 13.99
C PHE A 366 13.18 1.49 14.07
N PHE A 367 12.17 1.44 14.96
CA PHE A 367 11.33 0.25 15.08
C PHE A 367 10.52 -0.04 13.81
N LEU A 368 10.00 0.99 13.15
CA LEU A 368 9.28 0.84 11.88
C LEU A 368 10.20 0.34 10.76
N SER A 369 11.48 0.73 10.77
CA SER A 369 12.47 0.24 9.79
C SER A 369 12.73 -1.26 9.92
N LEU A 370 12.69 -1.80 11.13
CA LEU A 370 12.85 -3.25 11.36
C LEU A 370 11.77 -4.06 10.65
N ALA A 371 10.57 -3.52 10.56
CA ALA A 371 9.44 -4.10 9.85
C ALA A 371 9.33 -3.66 8.38
N GLY A 372 10.23 -2.81 7.89
CA GLY A 372 10.22 -2.30 6.53
C GLY A 372 9.05 -1.36 6.22
N ILE A 373 8.65 -0.55 7.20
CA ILE A 373 7.52 0.39 7.12
C ILE A 373 8.07 1.79 6.83
N THR A 374 7.97 2.22 5.57
CA THR A 374 8.51 3.50 5.05
C THR A 374 7.89 4.74 5.69
N GLU A 375 6.66 4.62 6.20
CA GLU A 375 5.89 5.70 6.83
C GLU A 375 6.58 6.30 8.06
N GLY A 376 7.53 5.60 8.66
CA GLY A 376 8.38 6.13 9.72
C GLY A 376 9.18 7.37 9.33
N ALA A 377 9.35 7.65 8.03
CA ALA A 377 10.00 8.83 7.50
C ALA A 377 9.09 10.07 7.43
N ILE A 378 7.77 9.91 7.45
CA ILE A 378 6.79 10.97 7.22
C ILE A 378 6.92 12.15 8.19
N PRO A 379 7.05 11.94 9.52
CA PRO A 379 7.15 13.07 10.47
C PRO A 379 8.35 13.98 10.18
N PHE A 380 9.46 13.42 9.71
CA PHE A 380 10.65 14.18 9.33
C PHE A 380 10.44 14.94 8.02
N ALA A 381 9.82 14.30 7.02
CA ALA A 381 9.50 14.94 5.75
C ALA A 381 8.46 16.07 5.91
N ALA A 382 7.55 15.97 6.86
CA ALA A 382 6.59 17.02 7.17
C ALA A 382 7.28 18.29 7.74
N LYS A 383 8.37 18.12 8.49
CA LYS A 383 9.14 19.26 9.07
C LYS A 383 10.16 19.86 8.10
N ASP A 384 10.83 19.05 7.29
CA ASP A 384 11.84 19.50 6.32
C ASP A 384 11.74 18.73 5.00
N PRO A 385 10.67 18.99 4.19
CA PRO A 385 10.37 18.15 3.03
C PRO A 385 11.50 18.14 2.00
N LYS A 386 12.11 19.30 1.72
CA LYS A 386 13.12 19.39 0.66
C LYS A 386 14.36 18.54 0.96
N ARG A 387 14.91 18.64 2.18
CA ARG A 387 16.15 17.94 2.52
C ARG A 387 15.90 16.47 2.78
N VAL A 388 14.81 16.17 3.50
CA VAL A 388 14.47 14.77 3.83
C VAL A 388 14.11 13.99 2.58
N ILE A 389 13.24 14.50 1.70
CA ILE A 389 12.84 13.76 0.49
C ILE A 389 14.05 13.52 -0.43
N ILE A 390 14.91 14.53 -0.65
CA ILE A 390 16.11 14.35 -1.47
C ILE A 390 17.03 13.29 -0.86
N ALA A 391 17.27 13.36 0.45
CA ALA A 391 18.16 12.42 1.13
C ALA A 391 17.65 10.99 1.04
N ILE A 392 16.36 10.75 1.36
CA ILE A 392 15.78 9.40 1.33
C ILE A 392 15.73 8.84 -0.09
N VAL A 393 15.40 9.65 -1.10
CA VAL A 393 15.35 9.21 -2.50
C VAL A 393 16.76 8.82 -2.99
N VAL A 394 17.78 9.66 -2.75
CA VAL A 394 19.14 9.38 -3.20
C VAL A 394 19.71 8.13 -2.50
N GLY A 395 19.62 8.05 -1.18
CA GLY A 395 20.15 6.90 -0.43
C GLY A 395 19.46 5.59 -0.80
N THR A 396 18.13 5.62 -0.95
CA THR A 396 17.37 4.41 -1.30
C THR A 396 17.58 4.01 -2.76
N ALA A 397 17.73 4.97 -3.68
CA ALA A 397 18.04 4.69 -5.10
C ALA A 397 19.39 4.00 -5.25
N ILE A 398 20.42 4.46 -4.54
CA ILE A 398 21.76 3.86 -4.57
C ILE A 398 21.70 2.43 -3.97
N ALA A 399 21.02 2.25 -2.85
CA ALA A 399 20.87 0.92 -2.26
C ALA A 399 20.07 -0.02 -3.17
N GLY A 400 19.00 0.47 -3.81
CA GLY A 400 18.24 -0.30 -4.78
C GLY A 400 19.07 -0.75 -5.97
N MET A 401 19.94 0.14 -6.47
CA MET A 401 20.92 -0.19 -7.50
C MET A 401 21.85 -1.33 -7.07
N LEU A 402 22.46 -1.19 -5.88
CA LEU A 402 23.36 -2.19 -5.34
C LEU A 402 22.66 -3.52 -5.13
N GLY A 403 21.45 -3.52 -4.56
CA GLY A 403 20.67 -4.72 -4.30
C GLY A 403 20.35 -5.53 -5.57
N MET A 404 20.04 -4.84 -6.69
CA MET A 404 19.84 -5.53 -7.97
C MET A 404 21.15 -6.09 -8.54
N ILE A 405 22.26 -5.37 -8.42
CA ILE A 405 23.58 -5.84 -8.86
C ILE A 405 24.02 -7.05 -8.03
N ASN A 406 23.80 -7.01 -6.72
CA ASN A 406 24.18 -8.06 -5.78
C ASN A 406 23.24 -9.27 -5.83
N GLY A 407 22.15 -9.20 -6.61
CA GLY A 407 21.24 -10.30 -6.85
C GLY A 407 20.49 -10.74 -5.60
N ILE A 408 19.90 -9.78 -4.89
CA ILE A 408 19.06 -10.03 -3.71
C ILE A 408 17.70 -10.59 -4.15
N ASP A 409 17.35 -11.80 -3.71
CA ASP A 409 16.03 -12.42 -3.95
C ASP A 409 15.27 -12.60 -2.63
N SER A 410 13.97 -12.28 -2.62
CA SER A 410 13.10 -12.52 -1.46
C SER A 410 11.75 -13.07 -1.85
N LEU A 411 11.34 -14.12 -1.13
CA LEU A 411 10.04 -14.79 -1.27
C LEU A 411 8.94 -14.16 -0.40
N VAL A 412 9.27 -13.16 0.43
CA VAL A 412 8.31 -12.57 1.35
C VAL A 412 7.91 -11.15 0.91
N ALA A 413 6.68 -10.76 1.23
CA ALA A 413 6.10 -9.49 0.80
C ALA A 413 6.16 -8.40 1.89
N PHE A 414 6.92 -8.60 2.94
CA PHE A 414 7.24 -7.59 3.96
C PHE A 414 8.74 -7.27 3.93
N GLY A 415 9.14 -6.15 4.57
CA GLY A 415 10.49 -5.61 4.47
C GLY A 415 11.24 -5.59 5.79
N GLY A 416 12.36 -4.89 5.80
CA GLY A 416 13.21 -4.70 6.97
C GLY A 416 13.98 -5.95 7.39
N LEU A 417 14.55 -5.92 8.60
CA LEU A 417 15.32 -7.04 9.12
C LEU A 417 14.47 -8.28 9.41
N VAL A 418 13.19 -8.10 9.68
CA VAL A 418 12.25 -9.23 9.89
C VAL A 418 12.12 -10.08 8.62
N ALA A 419 12.32 -9.48 7.46
CA ALA A 419 12.24 -10.19 6.16
C ALA A 419 13.43 -11.09 5.87
N LEU A 420 14.52 -11.03 6.63
CA LEU A 420 15.75 -11.81 6.37
C LEU A 420 15.50 -13.30 6.27
N GLY A 421 14.59 -13.86 7.06
CA GLY A 421 14.20 -15.26 6.96
C GLY A 421 13.59 -15.67 5.62
N GLY A 422 13.08 -14.72 4.83
CA GLY A 422 12.53 -14.94 3.50
C GLY A 422 13.46 -14.56 2.36
N VAL A 423 14.67 -14.07 2.65
CA VAL A 423 15.69 -13.73 1.65
C VAL A 423 16.43 -15.01 1.26
N THR A 424 16.16 -15.52 0.08
CA THR A 424 16.71 -16.80 -0.40
C THR A 424 18.07 -16.64 -1.05
N LYS A 425 18.40 -15.47 -1.55
CA LYS A 425 19.70 -15.16 -2.15
C LYS A 425 20.15 -13.76 -1.77
N GLY A 426 21.44 -13.60 -1.50
CA GLY A 426 22.03 -12.30 -1.20
C GLY A 426 21.68 -11.75 0.18
N ALA A 427 21.36 -12.57 1.18
CA ALA A 427 20.94 -12.12 2.52
C ALA A 427 21.98 -11.22 3.21
N MET A 428 23.29 -11.48 3.04
CA MET A 428 24.35 -10.60 3.54
C MET A 428 24.29 -9.24 2.84
N TRP A 429 24.14 -9.23 1.51
CA TRP A 429 24.02 -7.99 0.74
C TRP A 429 22.75 -7.21 1.05
N TYR A 430 21.65 -7.91 1.35
CA TYR A 430 20.41 -7.28 1.82
C TYR A 430 20.68 -6.36 3.03
N VAL A 431 21.44 -6.84 4.01
CA VAL A 431 21.79 -6.06 5.20
C VAL A 431 22.80 -4.96 4.85
N ILE A 432 23.86 -5.31 4.12
CA ILE A 432 24.93 -4.35 3.78
C ILE A 432 24.36 -3.18 2.96
N ASP A 433 23.64 -3.46 1.89
CA ASP A 433 23.09 -2.44 0.99
C ASP A 433 22.04 -1.58 1.69
N MET A 434 21.23 -2.19 2.59
CA MET A 434 20.28 -1.46 3.44
C MET A 434 21.01 -0.43 4.32
N PHE A 435 22.08 -0.82 5.00
CA PHE A 435 22.85 0.09 5.83
C PHE A 435 23.62 1.12 5.00
N ILE A 436 24.16 0.77 3.83
CA ILE A 436 24.79 1.74 2.91
C ILE A 436 23.79 2.85 2.57
N GLY A 437 22.57 2.48 2.14
CA GLY A 437 21.53 3.47 1.83
C GLY A 437 21.16 4.34 3.03
N ALA A 438 21.01 3.74 4.20
CA ALA A 438 20.70 4.46 5.44
C ALA A 438 21.83 5.43 5.86
N PHE A 439 23.10 5.03 5.74
CA PHE A 439 24.22 5.91 6.02
C PHE A 439 24.34 7.05 5.00
N ILE A 440 24.05 6.82 3.72
CA ILE A 440 24.00 7.89 2.70
C ILE A 440 22.93 8.92 3.08
N ILE A 441 21.74 8.50 3.50
CA ILE A 441 20.70 9.41 3.98
C ILE A 441 21.21 10.24 5.16
N ALA A 442 21.78 9.57 6.16
CA ALA A 442 22.31 10.22 7.35
C ALA A 442 23.44 11.21 7.03
N ALA A 443 24.33 10.86 6.10
CA ALA A 443 25.41 11.74 5.62
C ALA A 443 24.85 12.98 4.90
N ILE A 444 23.92 12.80 3.96
CA ILE A 444 23.30 13.93 3.25
C ILE A 444 22.66 14.90 4.26
N LEU A 445 21.91 14.37 5.22
CA LEU A 445 21.26 15.19 6.25
C LEU A 445 22.27 15.82 7.22
N HIS A 446 23.40 15.15 7.48
CA HIS A 446 24.46 15.73 8.29
C HIS A 446 25.00 17.03 7.67
N PHE A 447 25.20 17.06 6.36
CA PHE A 447 25.72 18.24 5.69
C PHE A 447 24.65 19.28 5.35
N THR A 448 23.40 18.87 5.13
CA THR A 448 22.35 19.77 4.62
C THR A 448 21.40 20.31 5.70
N LYS A 449 21.14 19.57 6.79
CA LYS A 449 20.20 19.98 7.83
C LYS A 449 20.80 21.09 8.71
N LYS A 450 20.00 22.15 8.91
CA LYS A 450 20.36 23.28 9.80
C LYS A 450 20.01 22.95 11.25
N VAL A 451 20.78 23.48 12.18
CA VAL A 451 20.49 23.40 13.63
C VAL A 451 19.22 24.18 13.93
N PRO A 452 18.23 23.61 14.67
CA PRO A 452 17.03 24.34 15.09
C PRO A 452 17.38 25.55 15.95
N VAL A 453 16.57 26.61 15.86
CA VAL A 453 16.80 27.86 16.59
C VAL A 453 16.77 27.63 18.12
N GLU A 454 15.86 26.77 18.61
CA GLU A 454 15.78 26.37 20.02
C GLU A 454 17.06 25.71 20.54
N THR A 455 17.69 24.87 19.72
CA THR A 455 18.94 24.18 20.09
C THR A 455 20.14 25.16 20.08
N LYS A 456 20.11 26.17 19.22
CA LYS A 456 21.14 27.24 19.22
C LYS A 456 21.13 28.06 20.50
N GLN A 457 19.92 28.43 20.98
CA GLN A 457 19.77 29.20 22.22
C GLN A 457 20.24 28.44 23.46
N VAL A 458 20.07 27.11 23.47
CA VAL A 458 20.58 26.27 24.58
C VAL A 458 22.11 26.16 24.54
N ILE A 459 22.68 25.99 23.35
CA ILE A 459 24.16 25.91 23.19
C ILE A 459 24.84 27.24 23.52
N GLU A 460 24.23 28.38 23.15
CA GLU A 460 24.74 29.71 23.47
C GLU A 460 24.57 30.09 24.96
N ALA A 461 23.62 29.42 25.67
CA ALA A 461 23.44 29.60 27.11
C ALA A 461 24.35 28.72 27.98
N GLU A 462 24.92 27.66 27.41
CA GLU A 462 25.86 26.73 28.08
C GLU A 462 27.33 27.00 27.72
N SER A 463 27.62 27.90 26.77
CA SER A 463 28.96 28.37 26.39
C SER A 463 29.32 29.71 27.08
#